data_8996063721e8e72b22a6df65dab34c70
#
_entry.id   8996063721e8e72b22a6df65dab34c70
#
_cell.length_a   1.000
_cell.length_b   1.000
_cell.length_c   1.000
_cell.angle_alpha   90.00
_cell.angle_beta   90.00
_cell.angle_gamma   90.00
#
_symmetry.space_group_name_H-M   'P 1'
#
loop_
_entity.id
_entity.type
_entity.pdbx_description
1 polymer ?
#
loop_
_entity_poly.entity_id
_entity_poly.type
_entity_poly.pdbx_seq_one_letter_code
_entity_poly.pdbx_strand_id
1 'polypeptide(L)'
;MNIPPRPFKLSVIACAICYANLTYAQDTQVQALQTIQVKASNAEQSSEQTKAYNVKNSSSATKLNIEAKETPQTINVVTRQQIEDFGLTSTRDVLRNTPGVTVSNQETERTTYMARGFEISNILTDGVGFPLSGYNYNNTNPDTYFYDRVEVVKGADSLTNAFGDPSATINNIRKRPTQEFQASGGVSYGSWDTQRYEADVSGSILPSGKVRGRIMGYEQTGDSYLDRYSAEKNGFAGIVEADLTDSTLLTAGYSQEQNKPNANNWGALPLLDANGKQISYDRSYNPNPDWAHWDNETQNAFVELKQKINDQWNAKLTYNYLDTKHNSR
;
A
#
# COMPACT_ATOMS: atom_id res chain seq x y z
N MET A 1 -13.21 -86.57 25.54
CA MET A 1 -12.04 -86.53 24.65
C MET A 1 -11.47 -85.15 24.69
N ASN A 2 -10.45 -84.96 25.55
CA ASN A 2 -9.82 -83.66 25.82
C ASN A 2 -8.71 -83.45 24.81
N ILE A 3 -8.76 -82.29 24.08
CA ILE A 3 -7.66 -81.79 23.24
C ILE A 3 -7.04 -80.60 23.99
N PRO A 4 -5.76 -80.66 24.29
CA PRO A 4 -5.09 -79.55 25.03
C PRO A 4 -4.77 -78.40 24.09
N PRO A 5 -4.69 -77.15 24.60
CA PRO A 5 -4.40 -75.96 23.79
C PRO A 5 -2.89 -75.90 23.44
N ARG A 6 -2.58 -75.58 22.19
CA ARG A 6 -1.23 -75.27 21.73
C ARG A 6 -0.96 -73.75 21.92
N PRO A 7 -0.18 -73.35 22.90
CA PRO A 7 0.41 -72.04 22.87
C PRO A 7 1.78 -72.10 22.19
N PHE A 8 2.24 -71.01 21.63
CA PHE A 8 3.63 -70.82 21.22
C PHE A 8 3.91 -70.78 19.69
N LYS A 9 3.35 -69.77 19.02
CA LYS A 9 4.01 -69.24 17.83
C LYS A 9 3.78 -67.74 17.62
N LEU A 10 2.94 -67.06 18.40
CA LEU A 10 2.72 -65.61 18.26
C LEU A 10 3.73 -64.71 18.98
N SER A 11 4.37 -65.20 20.04
CA SER A 11 5.28 -64.35 20.84
C SER A 11 6.63 -64.12 20.21
N VAL A 12 7.11 -65.04 19.39
CA VAL A 12 8.43 -64.93 18.72
C VAL A 12 8.38 -63.91 17.56
N ILE A 13 7.24 -63.88 16.85
CA ILE A 13 7.03 -62.92 15.77
C ILE A 13 6.84 -61.49 16.31
N ALA A 14 6.15 -61.33 17.43
CA ALA A 14 5.96 -60.03 18.08
C ALA A 14 7.30 -59.43 18.61
N CYS A 15 8.17 -60.26 19.17
CA CYS A 15 9.52 -59.81 19.59
C CYS A 15 10.45 -59.47 18.44
N ALA A 16 10.35 -60.16 17.29
CA ALA A 16 11.13 -59.85 16.12
C ALA A 16 10.72 -58.49 15.45
N ILE A 17 9.42 -58.16 15.50
CA ILE A 17 8.92 -56.88 15.00
C ILE A 17 9.33 -55.71 15.91
N CYS A 18 9.37 -55.91 17.21
CA CYS A 18 9.86 -54.89 18.16
C CYS A 18 11.38 -54.63 18.01
N TYR A 19 12.18 -55.66 17.72
CA TYR A 19 13.61 -55.47 17.51
C TYR A 19 13.96 -54.84 16.13
N ALA A 20 13.15 -55.05 15.11
CA ALA A 20 13.37 -54.44 13.81
C ALA A 20 13.11 -52.92 13.80
N ASN A 21 12.29 -52.42 14.74
CA ASN A 21 12.02 -50.97 14.85
C ASN A 21 13.07 -50.22 15.71
N LEU A 22 13.89 -50.93 16.47
CA LEU A 22 14.94 -50.31 17.30
C LEU A 22 16.25 -50.04 16.51
N THR A 23 16.43 -50.67 15.36
CA THR A 23 17.64 -50.50 14.56
C THR A 23 17.52 -49.39 13.47
N TYR A 24 16.30 -48.83 13.27
CA TYR A 24 16.12 -47.70 12.34
C TYR A 24 16.09 -46.32 13.03
N ALA A 25 16.33 -46.24 14.31
CA ALA A 25 16.38 -44.99 15.08
C ALA A 25 17.82 -44.53 15.32
N GLN A 26 18.78 -44.94 14.45
CA GLN A 26 20.13 -44.40 14.53
C GLN A 26 20.37 -43.43 13.38
N ASP A 27 20.68 -42.20 13.80
CA ASP A 27 21.26 -41.12 13.01
C ASP A 27 20.46 -40.55 11.85
N THR A 28 19.23 -40.09 12.13
CA THR A 28 18.86 -38.83 11.50
C THR A 28 19.55 -37.74 12.33
N GLN A 29 20.73 -37.32 11.93
CA GLN A 29 21.24 -36.03 12.34
C GLN A 29 20.12 -35.04 12.00
N VAL A 30 19.41 -34.53 13.00
CA VAL A 30 18.57 -33.35 12.85
C VAL A 30 19.54 -32.26 12.44
N GLN A 31 19.63 -32.05 11.12
CA GLN A 31 20.33 -30.91 10.58
C GLN A 31 19.63 -29.72 11.22
N ALA A 32 20.23 -29.17 12.27
CA ALA A 32 19.73 -27.97 12.90
C ALA A 32 19.62 -26.95 11.79
N LEU A 33 18.39 -26.62 11.41
CA LEU A 33 18.14 -25.54 10.47
C LEU A 33 18.94 -24.36 11.00
N GLN A 34 19.82 -23.81 10.15
CA GLN A 34 20.56 -22.62 10.52
C GLN A 34 19.55 -21.58 10.97
N THR A 35 19.71 -21.10 12.19
CA THR A 35 18.86 -20.03 12.72
C THR A 35 19.07 -18.84 11.78
N ILE A 36 18.06 -18.52 10.98
CA ILE A 36 18.05 -17.32 10.15
C ILE A 36 18.01 -16.15 11.11
N GLN A 37 19.14 -15.47 11.28
CA GLN A 37 19.20 -14.23 12.04
C GLN A 37 18.71 -13.11 11.13
N VAL A 38 17.44 -12.74 11.28
CA VAL A 38 16.88 -11.57 10.64
C VAL A 38 17.43 -10.34 11.37
N LYS A 39 18.31 -9.59 10.71
CA LYS A 39 18.80 -8.30 11.21
C LYS A 39 17.95 -7.20 10.64
N ALA A 40 17.10 -6.61 11.48
CA ALA A 40 16.37 -5.39 11.11
C ALA A 40 17.37 -4.22 10.93
N SER A 41 17.26 -3.52 9.80
CA SER A 41 17.97 -2.25 9.60
C SER A 41 17.22 -1.14 10.32
N ASN A 42 17.94 -0.28 11.04
CA ASN A 42 17.32 0.83 11.79
C ASN A 42 16.88 1.98 10.87
N ALA A 43 17.39 2.06 9.65
CA ALA A 43 17.02 3.07 8.68
C ALA A 43 16.24 2.46 7.52
N GLU A 44 15.01 2.89 7.35
CA GLU A 44 14.25 2.58 6.15
C GLU A 44 14.77 3.47 5.01
N GLN A 45 15.30 2.85 3.95
CA GLN A 45 15.90 3.57 2.84
C GLN A 45 14.81 4.19 1.98
N SER A 46 14.88 5.50 1.73
CA SER A 46 13.99 6.19 0.79
C SER A 46 14.27 5.75 -0.64
N SER A 47 13.24 5.38 -1.39
CA SER A 47 13.38 4.99 -2.79
C SER A 47 13.71 6.18 -3.68
N GLU A 48 13.24 7.37 -3.32
CA GLU A 48 13.55 8.64 -3.99
C GLU A 48 15.07 8.93 -4.01
N GLN A 49 15.76 8.67 -2.90
CA GLN A 49 17.20 8.92 -2.81
C GLN A 49 18.02 7.93 -3.62
N THR A 50 17.56 6.69 -3.73
CA THR A 50 18.30 5.63 -4.45
C THR A 50 18.10 5.70 -5.95
N LYS A 51 17.02 6.29 -6.42
CA LYS A 51 16.57 6.29 -7.83
C LYS A 51 16.56 4.89 -8.44
N ALA A 52 16.31 3.88 -7.61
CA ALA A 52 16.30 2.49 -8.01
C ALA A 52 14.87 1.98 -8.24
N TYR A 53 14.74 0.96 -9.09
CA TYR A 53 13.46 0.28 -9.34
C TYR A 53 13.12 -0.77 -8.27
N ASN A 54 13.97 -0.95 -7.28
CA ASN A 54 13.73 -1.87 -6.17
C ASN A 54 14.20 -1.26 -4.85
N VAL A 55 13.57 -1.67 -3.78
CA VAL A 55 14.05 -1.47 -2.41
C VAL A 55 14.42 -2.83 -1.83
N LYS A 56 15.49 -2.86 -1.03
CA LYS A 56 15.96 -4.11 -0.41
C LYS A 56 15.05 -4.50 0.76
N ASN A 57 14.67 -3.53 1.56
CA ASN A 57 13.99 -3.73 2.84
C ASN A 57 12.61 -3.09 2.83
N SER A 58 11.69 -3.71 3.56
CA SER A 58 10.35 -3.18 3.81
C SER A 58 9.90 -3.53 5.23
N SER A 59 9.17 -2.63 5.86
CA SER A 59 8.52 -2.85 7.15
C SER A 59 7.01 -3.14 7.04
N SER A 60 6.45 -3.11 5.85
CA SER A 60 5.00 -3.17 5.65
C SER A 60 4.38 -4.51 6.06
N ALA A 61 5.09 -5.62 5.88
CA ALA A 61 4.55 -6.94 6.21
C ALA A 61 4.74 -7.34 7.68
N THR A 62 5.88 -7.01 8.28
CA THR A 62 6.27 -7.54 9.60
C THR A 62 6.42 -6.46 10.66
N LYS A 63 6.29 -5.18 10.31
CA LYS A 63 6.65 -4.00 11.12
C LYS A 63 8.16 -3.92 11.46
N LEU A 64 8.97 -4.88 10.98
CA LEU A 64 10.41 -4.88 11.06
C LEU A 64 10.99 -4.53 9.71
N ASN A 65 11.99 -3.65 9.66
CA ASN A 65 12.66 -3.28 8.42
C ASN A 65 13.64 -4.38 8.01
N ILE A 66 13.14 -5.40 7.32
CA ILE A 66 13.88 -6.58 6.89
C ILE A 66 13.89 -6.71 5.36
N GLU A 67 14.80 -7.53 4.84
CA GLU A 67 14.85 -7.76 3.39
C GLU A 67 13.59 -8.48 2.90
N ALA A 68 13.11 -8.10 1.73
CA ALA A 68 11.90 -8.69 1.12
C ALA A 68 12.01 -10.22 0.97
N LYS A 69 13.22 -10.75 0.72
CA LYS A 69 13.47 -12.20 0.61
C LYS A 69 13.35 -12.95 1.94
N GLU A 70 13.48 -12.24 3.07
CA GLU A 70 13.36 -12.80 4.43
C GLU A 70 11.94 -12.66 4.98
N THR A 71 11.06 -12.02 4.21
CA THR A 71 9.65 -11.81 4.57
C THR A 71 8.83 -13.00 4.10
N PRO A 72 7.95 -13.59 4.95
CA PRO A 72 7.14 -14.75 4.58
C PRO A 72 6.02 -14.43 3.58
N GLN A 73 5.70 -13.16 3.35
CA GLN A 73 4.71 -12.71 2.37
C GLN A 73 5.37 -12.15 1.11
N THR A 74 4.64 -12.19 0.00
CA THR A 74 5.06 -11.52 -1.23
C THR A 74 4.81 -10.03 -1.13
N ILE A 75 5.85 -9.23 -1.25
CA ILE A 75 5.78 -7.77 -1.28
C ILE A 75 6.12 -7.30 -2.71
N ASN A 76 5.23 -6.49 -3.29
CA ASN A 76 5.54 -5.71 -4.47
C ASN A 76 5.78 -4.27 -4.05
N VAL A 77 6.87 -3.68 -4.49
CA VAL A 77 7.20 -2.28 -4.24
C VAL A 77 7.27 -1.55 -5.56
N VAL A 78 6.47 -0.50 -5.69
CA VAL A 78 6.55 0.45 -6.80
C VAL A 78 7.24 1.69 -6.27
N THR A 79 8.48 1.90 -6.71
CA THR A 79 9.39 2.94 -6.21
C THR A 79 9.06 4.32 -6.78
N ARG A 80 9.61 5.38 -6.20
CA ARG A 80 9.48 6.74 -6.73
C ARG A 80 9.94 6.83 -8.18
N GLN A 81 11.07 6.21 -8.52
CA GLN A 81 11.57 6.22 -9.89
C GLN A 81 10.60 5.56 -10.87
N GLN A 82 9.99 4.42 -10.49
CA GLN A 82 8.97 3.77 -11.34
C GLN A 82 7.72 4.64 -11.48
N ILE A 83 7.28 5.28 -10.39
CA ILE A 83 6.13 6.19 -10.42
C ILE A 83 6.37 7.34 -11.41
N GLU A 84 7.55 7.92 -11.40
CA GLU A 84 7.93 9.02 -12.30
C GLU A 84 8.09 8.55 -13.76
N ASP A 85 8.85 7.50 -14.00
CA ASP A 85 9.16 7.03 -15.35
C ASP A 85 7.92 6.48 -16.08
N PHE A 86 6.96 5.93 -15.35
CA PHE A 86 5.71 5.42 -15.93
C PHE A 86 4.52 6.40 -15.80
N GLY A 87 4.72 7.59 -15.25
CA GLY A 87 3.68 8.60 -15.09
C GLY A 87 2.50 8.13 -14.23
N LEU A 88 2.76 7.39 -13.15
CA LEU A 88 1.73 6.83 -12.28
C LEU A 88 1.27 7.88 -11.26
N THR A 89 0.39 8.76 -11.66
CA THR A 89 -0.02 9.92 -10.86
C THR A 89 -0.99 9.59 -9.72
N SER A 90 -1.52 8.37 -9.67
CA SER A 90 -2.46 7.96 -8.62
C SER A 90 -2.17 6.57 -8.10
N THR A 91 -2.63 6.27 -6.87
CA THR A 91 -2.57 4.91 -6.30
C THR A 91 -3.28 3.91 -7.22
N ARG A 92 -4.36 4.29 -7.90
CA ARG A 92 -5.04 3.47 -8.92
C ARG A 92 -4.09 3.06 -10.04
N ASP A 93 -3.29 4.00 -10.56
CA ASP A 93 -2.36 3.72 -11.66
C ASP A 93 -1.23 2.80 -11.20
N VAL A 94 -0.72 3.00 -9.99
CA VAL A 94 0.25 2.10 -9.37
C VAL A 94 -0.29 0.68 -9.27
N LEU A 95 -1.52 0.52 -8.78
CA LEU A 95 -2.14 -0.79 -8.61
C LEU A 95 -2.45 -1.49 -9.94
N ARG A 96 -2.80 -0.75 -10.99
CA ARG A 96 -2.94 -1.30 -12.35
C ARG A 96 -1.63 -1.88 -12.89
N ASN A 97 -0.51 -1.33 -12.46
CA ASN A 97 0.83 -1.80 -12.83
C ASN A 97 1.42 -2.81 -11.83
N THR A 98 0.67 -3.18 -10.77
CA THR A 98 1.14 -4.13 -9.77
C THR A 98 0.72 -5.56 -10.14
N PRO A 99 1.67 -6.50 -10.36
CA PRO A 99 1.34 -7.88 -10.72
C PRO A 99 0.43 -8.54 -9.68
N GLY A 100 -0.63 -9.21 -10.14
CA GLY A 100 -1.57 -9.95 -9.28
C GLY A 100 -2.57 -9.07 -8.51
N VAL A 101 -2.68 -7.79 -8.87
CA VAL A 101 -3.77 -6.91 -8.47
C VAL A 101 -4.66 -6.65 -9.68
N THR A 102 -5.95 -6.77 -9.49
CA THR A 102 -6.97 -6.40 -10.49
C THR A 102 -7.63 -5.11 -10.04
N VAL A 103 -7.71 -4.15 -10.95
CA VAL A 103 -8.35 -2.85 -10.74
C VAL A 103 -9.60 -2.78 -11.60
N SER A 104 -10.75 -2.67 -10.97
CA SER A 104 -12.05 -2.56 -11.62
C SER A 104 -12.70 -1.23 -11.30
N ASN A 105 -12.94 -0.42 -12.31
CA ASN A 105 -13.72 0.80 -12.13
C ASN A 105 -15.21 0.41 -12.10
N GLN A 106 -15.93 0.88 -11.09
CA GLN A 106 -17.39 0.74 -11.05
C GLN A 106 -18.03 1.79 -11.96
N GLU A 107 -17.53 3.02 -11.87
CA GLU A 107 -17.85 4.15 -12.74
C GLU A 107 -16.65 5.11 -12.81
N THR A 108 -16.87 6.40 -13.01
CA THR A 108 -15.78 7.38 -13.20
C THR A 108 -14.90 7.53 -11.95
N GLU A 109 -15.48 7.54 -10.74
CA GLU A 109 -14.76 7.86 -9.51
C GLU A 109 -14.43 6.65 -8.66
N ARG A 110 -15.35 5.70 -8.52
CA ARG A 110 -15.14 4.54 -7.65
C ARG A 110 -14.37 3.41 -8.32
N THR A 111 -13.46 2.83 -7.58
CA THR A 111 -12.62 1.75 -8.04
C THR A 111 -12.54 0.64 -6.98
N THR A 112 -12.70 -0.60 -7.40
CA THR A 112 -12.47 -1.76 -6.56
C THR A 112 -11.12 -2.37 -6.91
N TYR A 113 -10.33 -2.65 -5.89
CA TYR A 113 -9.05 -3.35 -5.99
C TYR A 113 -9.21 -4.78 -5.51
N MET A 114 -8.70 -5.74 -6.25
CA MET A 114 -8.81 -7.16 -5.91
C MET A 114 -7.46 -7.86 -6.01
N ALA A 115 -7.21 -8.78 -5.10
CA ALA A 115 -6.08 -9.70 -5.16
C ALA A 115 -6.52 -11.07 -4.66
N ARG A 116 -6.04 -12.15 -5.30
CA ARG A 116 -6.36 -13.53 -4.91
C ARG A 116 -7.87 -13.83 -4.82
N GLY A 117 -8.71 -13.13 -5.59
CA GLY A 117 -10.17 -13.31 -5.59
C GLY A 117 -10.93 -12.55 -4.50
N PHE A 118 -10.26 -11.77 -3.65
CA PHE A 118 -10.86 -10.96 -2.59
C PHE A 118 -10.62 -9.47 -2.82
N GLU A 119 -11.54 -8.64 -2.35
CA GLU A 119 -11.35 -7.19 -2.36
C GLU A 119 -10.25 -6.78 -1.40
N ILE A 120 -9.45 -5.78 -1.78
CA ILE A 120 -8.44 -5.17 -0.93
C ILE A 120 -9.13 -4.08 -0.12
N SER A 121 -9.39 -4.37 1.14
CA SER A 121 -10.03 -3.44 2.08
C SER A 121 -9.03 -2.68 2.96
N ASN A 122 -7.76 -3.12 2.98
CA ASN A 122 -6.75 -2.58 3.88
C ASN A 122 -5.76 -1.68 3.11
N ILE A 123 -5.93 -0.36 3.24
CA ILE A 123 -5.01 0.64 2.70
C ILE A 123 -4.46 1.47 3.85
N LEU A 124 -3.14 1.47 3.93
CA LEU A 124 -2.38 2.12 4.99
C LEU A 124 -1.62 3.32 4.44
N THR A 125 -1.27 4.21 5.33
CA THR A 125 -0.25 5.23 5.09
C THR A 125 0.77 5.18 6.22
N ASP A 126 2.05 4.97 5.89
CA ASP A 126 3.15 4.71 6.85
C ASP A 126 2.84 3.58 7.85
N GLY A 127 2.10 2.56 7.40
CA GLY A 127 1.72 1.41 8.20
C GLY A 127 0.56 1.63 9.16
N VAL A 128 -0.12 2.77 9.07
CA VAL A 128 -1.34 3.08 9.83
C VAL A 128 -2.52 3.16 8.87
N GLY A 129 -3.56 2.37 9.14
CA GLY A 129 -4.80 2.35 8.36
C GLY A 129 -6.00 2.63 9.22
N PHE A 130 -7.07 3.01 8.57
CA PHE A 130 -8.39 3.09 9.18
C PHE A 130 -9.21 1.91 8.66
N PRO A 131 -9.99 1.24 9.52
CA PRO A 131 -10.95 0.24 9.07
C PRO A 131 -12.06 0.96 8.32
N LEU A 132 -11.87 1.17 7.04
CA LEU A 132 -12.84 1.82 6.19
C LEU A 132 -13.70 0.71 5.60
N SER A 133 -14.86 0.50 6.18
CA SER A 133 -15.85 -0.42 5.65
C SER A 133 -16.69 0.26 4.58
N GLY A 134 -16.80 -0.38 3.41
CA GLY A 134 -17.86 -0.12 2.48
C GLY A 134 -17.64 1.03 1.50
N TYR A 135 -18.70 1.60 1.05
CA TYR A 135 -18.90 2.46 -0.10
C TYR A 135 -18.00 3.70 -0.26
N ASN A 136 -17.41 4.22 0.81
CA ASN A 136 -16.75 5.54 0.78
C ASN A 136 -15.24 5.47 0.54
N TYR A 137 -14.67 4.29 0.49
CA TYR A 137 -13.25 4.10 0.59
C TYR A 137 -12.50 4.38 -0.71
N ASN A 138 -13.06 3.90 -1.82
CA ASN A 138 -12.38 3.91 -3.11
C ASN A 138 -12.58 5.22 -3.90
N ASN A 139 -13.20 6.23 -3.28
CA ASN A 139 -13.50 7.51 -3.93
C ASN A 139 -12.32 8.48 -3.90
N THR A 140 -11.38 8.31 -2.97
CA THR A 140 -10.34 9.32 -2.76
C THR A 140 -9.18 9.20 -3.74
N ASN A 141 -8.88 8.02 -4.28
CA ASN A 141 -7.80 7.75 -5.22
C ASN A 141 -6.59 8.70 -5.02
N PRO A 142 -5.82 8.54 -3.91
CA PRO A 142 -4.78 9.46 -3.52
C PRO A 142 -3.73 9.66 -4.61
N ASP A 143 -3.25 10.89 -4.74
CA ASP A 143 -2.17 11.20 -5.66
C ASP A 143 -0.83 10.67 -5.14
N THR A 144 -0.01 10.15 -6.03
CA THR A 144 1.29 9.58 -5.68
C THR A 144 2.37 10.60 -5.40
N TYR A 145 2.11 11.89 -5.65
CA TYR A 145 3.12 12.94 -5.52
C TYR A 145 3.69 13.06 -4.10
N PHE A 146 2.86 12.82 -3.09
CA PHE A 146 3.27 12.87 -1.68
C PHE A 146 3.96 11.61 -1.16
N TYR A 147 4.05 10.56 -1.99
CA TYR A 147 4.59 9.26 -1.57
C TYR A 147 5.97 8.98 -2.18
N ASP A 148 6.85 8.43 -1.38
CA ASP A 148 8.14 7.89 -1.77
C ASP A 148 7.97 6.60 -2.57
N ARG A 149 7.02 5.76 -2.17
CA ARG A 149 6.71 4.50 -2.83
C ARG A 149 5.36 3.96 -2.37
N VAL A 150 4.87 2.98 -3.11
CA VAL A 150 3.68 2.20 -2.73
C VAL A 150 4.08 0.74 -2.60
N GLU A 151 3.77 0.14 -1.46
CA GLU A 151 4.05 -1.25 -1.17
C GLU A 151 2.75 -2.06 -1.12
N VAL A 152 2.73 -3.23 -1.77
CA VAL A 152 1.57 -4.13 -1.79
C VAL A 152 1.99 -5.47 -1.20
N VAL A 153 1.57 -5.73 0.02
CA VAL A 153 1.79 -6.99 0.74
C VAL A 153 0.64 -7.93 0.42
N LYS A 154 0.93 -9.07 -0.25
CA LYS A 154 -0.10 -9.99 -0.70
C LYS A 154 -0.32 -11.13 0.30
N GLY A 155 -1.59 -11.39 0.58
CA GLY A 155 -2.06 -12.46 1.46
C GLY A 155 -2.54 -11.95 2.80
N ALA A 156 -2.81 -12.89 3.71
CA ALA A 156 -3.22 -12.56 5.07
C ALA A 156 -2.06 -11.91 5.83
N ASP A 157 -2.31 -10.76 6.42
CA ASP A 157 -1.34 -10.01 7.22
C ASP A 157 -1.82 -9.74 8.65
N SER A 158 -2.73 -10.59 9.14
CA SER A 158 -3.36 -10.48 10.46
C SER A 158 -2.39 -10.46 11.65
N LEU A 159 -1.13 -10.83 11.44
CA LEU A 159 -0.09 -10.68 12.47
C LEU A 159 0.32 -9.23 12.72
N THR A 160 0.14 -8.37 11.73
CA THR A 160 0.61 -6.98 11.78
C THR A 160 -0.50 -5.96 11.58
N ASN A 161 -1.62 -6.38 11.02
CA ASN A 161 -2.80 -5.56 10.82
C ASN A 161 -4.03 -6.27 11.42
N ALA A 162 -4.76 -5.55 12.26
CA ALA A 162 -5.92 -6.10 12.97
C ALA A 162 -7.14 -6.33 12.06
N PHE A 163 -7.13 -5.75 10.87
CA PHE A 163 -8.24 -5.78 9.92
C PHE A 163 -7.73 -6.11 8.53
N GLY A 164 -8.54 -6.71 7.70
CA GLY A 164 -8.28 -6.97 6.29
C GLY A 164 -8.69 -8.38 5.85
N ASP A 165 -8.97 -8.49 4.58
CA ASP A 165 -9.26 -9.75 3.91
C ASP A 165 -7.95 -10.46 3.50
N PRO A 166 -7.96 -11.76 3.19
CA PRO A 166 -6.77 -12.50 2.78
C PRO A 166 -6.35 -12.17 1.32
N SER A 167 -6.57 -10.95 0.89
CA SER A 167 -6.27 -10.41 -0.43
C SER A 167 -4.87 -9.81 -0.49
N ALA A 168 -4.77 -8.56 -0.07
CA ALA A 168 -3.53 -7.80 0.06
C ALA A 168 -3.74 -6.60 0.99
N THR A 169 -2.62 -6.02 1.44
CA THR A 169 -2.57 -4.71 2.09
C THR A 169 -1.77 -3.75 1.22
N ILE A 170 -2.31 -2.57 0.97
CA ILE A 170 -1.62 -1.48 0.27
C ILE A 170 -1.07 -0.53 1.33
N ASN A 171 0.21 -0.16 1.23
CA ASN A 171 0.83 0.80 2.13
C ASN A 171 1.52 1.92 1.34
N ASN A 172 0.98 3.11 1.43
CA ASN A 172 1.55 4.32 0.85
C ASN A 172 2.59 4.88 1.81
N ILE A 173 3.85 4.91 1.41
CA ILE A 173 4.96 5.44 2.22
C ILE A 173 5.20 6.89 1.83
N ARG A 174 5.04 7.82 2.78
CA ARG A 174 5.22 9.26 2.52
C ARG A 174 6.68 9.61 2.25
N LYS A 175 6.88 10.59 1.38
CA LYS A 175 8.16 11.29 1.27
C LYS A 175 8.52 11.92 2.61
N ARG A 176 9.80 11.95 2.95
CA ARG A 176 10.32 12.53 4.21
C ARG A 176 11.19 13.75 3.92
N PRO A 177 11.30 14.67 4.87
CA PRO A 177 12.26 15.78 4.77
C PRO A 177 13.70 15.30 4.57
N THR A 178 14.45 16.03 3.75
CA THR A 178 15.87 15.76 3.48
C THR A 178 16.78 16.61 4.36
N GLN A 179 18.01 16.16 4.58
CA GLN A 179 19.00 16.95 5.28
C GLN A 179 19.55 18.08 4.41
N GLU A 180 19.87 17.73 3.18
CA GLU A 180 20.35 18.68 2.19
C GLU A 180 19.16 19.37 1.52
N PHE A 181 19.37 20.63 1.14
CA PHE A 181 18.36 21.36 0.41
C PHE A 181 18.12 20.75 -0.96
N GLN A 182 16.86 20.48 -1.25
CA GLN A 182 16.39 19.98 -2.54
C GLN A 182 15.15 20.78 -2.96
N ALA A 183 15.10 21.14 -4.22
CA ALA A 183 13.92 21.75 -4.82
C ALA A 183 13.70 21.17 -6.20
N SER A 184 12.47 20.79 -6.50
CA SER A 184 12.05 20.33 -7.81
C SER A 184 10.71 20.94 -8.19
N GLY A 185 10.48 21.06 -9.48
CA GLY A 185 9.21 21.49 -10.05
C GLY A 185 8.99 20.80 -11.38
N GLY A 186 7.73 20.59 -11.72
CA GLY A 186 7.34 19.91 -12.95
C GLY A 186 6.15 20.59 -13.61
N VAL A 187 6.14 20.54 -14.95
CA VAL A 187 4.97 20.89 -15.77
C VAL A 187 4.81 19.76 -16.77
N SER A 188 3.62 19.22 -16.88
CA SER A 188 3.30 18.21 -17.89
C SER A 188 2.00 18.55 -18.61
N TYR A 189 1.94 18.14 -19.88
CA TYR A 189 0.77 18.25 -20.73
C TYR A 189 0.48 16.89 -21.38
N GLY A 190 -0.77 16.47 -21.33
CA GLY A 190 -1.18 15.15 -21.78
C GLY A 190 -2.42 15.16 -22.66
N SER A 191 -2.93 13.98 -22.99
CA SER A 191 -4.16 13.79 -23.75
C SER A 191 -5.36 14.42 -23.05
N TRP A 192 -6.36 14.83 -23.82
CA TRP A 192 -7.58 15.51 -23.32
C TRP A 192 -7.27 16.76 -22.50
N ASP A 193 -6.36 17.58 -23.02
CA ASP A 193 -5.94 18.85 -22.41
C ASP A 193 -5.52 18.75 -20.94
N THR A 194 -5.04 17.55 -20.54
CA THR A 194 -4.54 17.35 -19.17
C THR A 194 -3.29 18.19 -18.98
N GLN A 195 -3.33 19.07 -17.98
CA GLN A 195 -2.23 19.92 -17.53
C GLN A 195 -1.94 19.62 -16.09
N ARG A 196 -0.67 19.51 -15.72
CA ARG A 196 -0.25 19.27 -14.34
C ARG A 196 0.97 20.12 -13.99
N TYR A 197 0.91 20.72 -12.82
CA TYR A 197 1.96 21.54 -12.20
C TYR A 197 2.32 20.94 -10.85
N GLU A 198 3.61 20.88 -10.55
CA GLU A 198 4.13 20.27 -9.32
C GLU A 198 5.26 21.11 -8.75
N ALA A 199 5.36 21.17 -7.42
CA ALA A 199 6.47 21.79 -6.71
C ALA A 199 6.76 21.03 -5.42
N ASP A 200 8.05 20.84 -5.12
CA ASP A 200 8.54 20.12 -3.95
C ASP A 200 9.83 20.79 -3.45
N VAL A 201 9.83 21.22 -2.20
CA VAL A 201 10.97 21.84 -1.56
C VAL A 201 11.22 21.17 -0.21
N SER A 202 12.44 20.73 0.03
CA SER A 202 12.85 20.02 1.22
C SER A 202 14.25 20.44 1.68
N GLY A 203 14.52 20.37 2.97
CA GLY A 203 15.85 20.62 3.52
C GLY A 203 15.86 20.91 5.00
N SER A 204 17.06 21.11 5.53
CA SER A 204 17.28 21.53 6.91
C SER A 204 16.78 22.95 7.16
N ILE A 205 15.96 23.12 8.18
CA ILE A 205 15.45 24.43 8.62
C ILE A 205 16.50 25.11 9.53
N LEU A 206 17.22 24.31 10.31
CA LEU A 206 18.26 24.80 11.19
C LEU A 206 19.67 24.39 10.70
N PRO A 207 20.70 25.23 10.88
CA PRO A 207 22.08 24.90 10.47
C PRO A 207 22.62 23.62 11.10
N SER A 208 22.08 23.19 12.25
CA SER A 208 22.45 21.95 12.91
C SER A 208 21.99 20.68 12.19
N GLY A 209 21.10 20.78 11.20
CA GLY A 209 20.46 19.65 10.54
C GLY A 209 19.43 18.90 11.39
N LYS A 210 19.25 19.28 12.66
CA LYS A 210 18.34 18.58 13.59
C LYS A 210 16.87 18.83 13.31
N VAL A 211 16.52 19.91 12.62
CA VAL A 211 15.14 20.21 12.20
C VAL A 211 15.10 20.32 10.68
N ARG A 212 14.27 19.51 10.07
CA ARG A 212 14.11 19.43 8.61
C ARG A 212 12.65 19.64 8.24
N GLY A 213 12.41 20.20 7.07
CA GLY A 213 11.07 20.41 6.55
C GLY A 213 10.95 20.04 5.09
N ARG A 214 9.73 19.71 4.67
CA ARG A 214 9.36 19.48 3.28
C ARG A 214 7.99 20.06 3.02
N ILE A 215 7.84 20.75 1.90
CA ILE A 215 6.58 21.28 1.41
C ILE A 215 6.41 20.81 -0.03
N MET A 216 5.24 20.28 -0.34
CA MET A 216 4.90 19.75 -1.65
C MET A 216 3.52 20.25 -2.08
N GLY A 217 3.34 20.48 -3.36
CA GLY A 217 2.03 20.81 -3.92
C GLY A 217 1.91 20.41 -5.37
N TYR A 218 0.70 20.12 -5.80
CA TYR A 218 0.37 19.86 -7.20
C TYR A 218 -1.01 20.43 -7.55
N GLU A 219 -1.18 20.72 -8.83
CA GLU A 219 -2.47 21.03 -9.44
C GLU A 219 -2.55 20.30 -10.78
N GLN A 220 -3.68 19.69 -11.07
CA GLN A 220 -3.96 19.01 -12.33
C GLN A 220 -5.38 19.32 -12.78
N THR A 221 -5.51 19.70 -14.04
CA THR A 221 -6.81 19.84 -14.73
C THR A 221 -6.79 19.00 -16.00
N GLY A 222 -7.94 18.52 -16.43
CA GLY A 222 -8.04 17.78 -17.69
C GLY A 222 -9.44 17.26 -17.94
N ASP A 223 -9.69 16.98 -19.21
CA ASP A 223 -10.90 16.32 -19.72
C ASP A 223 -10.70 14.79 -19.74
N SER A 224 -11.60 14.08 -20.40
CA SER A 224 -11.46 12.64 -20.66
C SER A 224 -12.04 12.27 -22.03
N TYR A 225 -11.99 11.00 -22.36
CA TYR A 225 -12.69 10.48 -23.54
C TYR A 225 -14.22 10.51 -23.41
N LEU A 226 -14.75 10.73 -22.20
CA LEU A 226 -16.19 10.84 -21.96
C LEU A 226 -16.66 12.26 -22.26
N ASP A 227 -17.78 12.37 -22.96
CA ASP A 227 -18.39 13.67 -23.27
C ASP A 227 -18.68 14.45 -21.98
N ARG A 228 -18.32 15.73 -21.95
CA ARG A 228 -18.53 16.67 -20.84
C ARG A 228 -17.79 16.36 -19.55
N TYR A 229 -17.14 15.20 -19.42
CA TYR A 229 -16.39 14.88 -18.20
C TYR A 229 -15.08 15.66 -18.16
N SER A 230 -14.86 16.36 -17.06
CA SER A 230 -13.59 16.97 -16.71
C SER A 230 -13.28 16.76 -15.22
N ALA A 231 -12.03 16.89 -14.83
CA ALA A 231 -11.63 16.80 -13.43
C ALA A 231 -10.56 17.84 -13.10
N GLU A 232 -10.71 18.46 -11.92
CA GLU A 232 -9.70 19.30 -11.30
C GLU A 232 -9.23 18.63 -10.03
N LYS A 233 -7.90 18.46 -9.89
CA LYS A 233 -7.25 17.88 -8.71
C LYS A 233 -6.19 18.83 -8.21
N ASN A 234 -6.14 19.03 -6.93
CA ASN A 234 -5.05 19.75 -6.29
C ASN A 234 -4.70 19.13 -4.95
N GLY A 235 -3.48 19.34 -4.52
CA GLY A 235 -3.03 18.85 -3.22
C GLY A 235 -1.87 19.65 -2.69
N PHE A 236 -1.78 19.66 -1.37
CA PHE A 236 -0.71 20.28 -0.60
C PHE A 236 -0.32 19.36 0.55
N ALA A 237 0.99 19.27 0.83
CA ALA A 237 1.50 18.56 1.99
C ALA A 237 2.69 19.30 2.62
N GLY A 238 2.75 19.31 3.94
CA GLY A 238 3.87 19.81 4.71
C GLY A 238 4.28 18.80 5.78
N ILE A 239 5.57 18.55 5.92
CA ILE A 239 6.15 17.61 6.89
C ILE A 239 7.34 18.28 7.57
N VAL A 240 7.44 18.14 8.90
CA VAL A 240 8.57 18.57 9.69
C VAL A 240 9.10 17.40 10.51
N GLU A 241 10.40 17.24 10.55
CA GLU A 241 11.11 16.28 11.39
C GLU A 241 12.06 17.01 12.33
N ALA A 242 12.13 16.56 13.58
CA ALA A 242 13.04 17.09 14.59
C ALA A 242 13.73 15.96 15.34
N ASP A 243 15.06 15.93 15.29
CA ASP A 243 15.89 15.09 16.15
C ASP A 243 15.92 15.72 17.56
N LEU A 244 14.99 15.29 18.43
CA LEU A 244 14.90 15.80 19.81
C LEU A 244 16.11 15.40 20.64
N THR A 245 16.60 14.18 20.41
CA THR A 245 17.87 13.63 20.91
C THR A 245 18.50 12.76 19.82
N ASP A 246 19.69 12.24 20.06
CA ASP A 246 20.36 11.32 19.11
C ASP A 246 19.61 9.95 18.97
N SER A 247 18.63 9.69 19.85
CA SER A 247 17.82 8.49 19.85
C SER A 247 16.33 8.75 19.66
N THR A 248 15.89 10.00 19.56
CA THR A 248 14.47 10.39 19.51
C THR A 248 14.20 11.28 18.30
N LEU A 249 13.39 10.78 17.36
CA LEU A 249 12.91 11.54 16.21
C LEU A 249 11.41 11.80 16.34
N LEU A 250 11.03 13.07 16.26
CA LEU A 250 9.63 13.51 16.14
C LEU A 250 9.37 13.94 14.72
N THR A 251 8.27 13.41 14.14
CA THR A 251 7.76 13.83 12.83
C THR A 251 6.33 14.30 12.98
N ALA A 252 5.99 15.41 12.37
CA ALA A 252 4.61 15.88 12.25
C ALA A 252 4.35 16.33 10.82
N GLY A 253 3.12 16.13 10.35
CA GLY A 253 2.76 16.51 8.99
C GLY A 253 1.27 16.71 8.81
N TYR A 254 0.95 17.42 7.75
CA TYR A 254 -0.40 17.68 7.28
C TYR A 254 -0.44 17.56 5.76
N SER A 255 -1.50 17.02 5.23
CA SER A 255 -1.81 17.04 3.80
C SER A 255 -3.30 17.28 3.56
N GLN A 256 -3.59 17.92 2.45
CA GLN A 256 -4.95 18.10 1.93
C GLN A 256 -4.94 17.81 0.43
N GLU A 257 -5.92 17.04 -0.02
CA GLU A 257 -6.15 16.73 -1.43
C GLU A 257 -7.61 17.00 -1.77
N GLN A 258 -7.85 17.56 -2.96
CA GLN A 258 -9.18 17.78 -3.51
C GLN A 258 -9.25 17.16 -4.90
N ASN A 259 -10.41 16.53 -5.21
CA ASN A 259 -10.77 16.06 -6.54
C ASN A 259 -12.19 16.53 -6.85
N LYS A 260 -12.34 17.29 -7.93
CA LYS A 260 -13.60 17.90 -8.36
C LYS A 260 -13.94 17.46 -9.78
N PRO A 261 -14.54 16.29 -9.97
CA PRO A 261 -15.02 15.85 -11.26
C PRO A 261 -16.35 16.52 -11.62
N ASN A 262 -16.51 16.90 -12.88
CA ASN A 262 -17.77 17.37 -13.46
C ASN A 262 -18.31 16.33 -14.43
N ALA A 263 -19.64 16.26 -14.58
CA ALA A 263 -20.36 15.29 -15.39
C ALA A 263 -19.94 13.84 -15.08
N ASN A 264 -19.61 13.55 -13.84
CA ASN A 264 -19.22 12.23 -13.37
C ASN A 264 -20.39 11.24 -13.41
N ASN A 265 -20.09 9.98 -13.73
CA ASN A 265 -21.08 8.91 -13.74
C ASN A 265 -21.26 8.28 -12.36
N TRP A 266 -22.53 7.92 -12.08
CA TRP A 266 -22.91 7.10 -10.95
C TRP A 266 -23.68 5.88 -11.45
N GLY A 267 -23.15 4.69 -11.23
CA GLY A 267 -23.73 3.44 -11.67
C GLY A 267 -23.36 3.05 -13.11
N ALA A 268 -24.03 2.03 -13.61
CA ALA A 268 -23.73 1.42 -14.90
C ALA A 268 -24.78 1.77 -15.97
N LEU A 269 -24.37 1.79 -17.21
CA LEU A 269 -25.27 1.90 -18.35
C LEU A 269 -26.04 0.60 -18.55
N PRO A 270 -27.34 0.64 -18.90
CA PRO A 270 -28.09 -0.55 -19.26
C PRO A 270 -27.54 -1.20 -20.52
N LEU A 271 -27.29 -2.50 -20.50
CA LEU A 271 -26.79 -3.25 -21.65
C LEU A 271 -27.89 -3.66 -22.62
N LEU A 272 -29.13 -3.76 -22.14
CA LEU A 272 -30.29 -4.23 -22.90
C LEU A 272 -31.40 -3.20 -22.84
N ASP A 273 -32.16 -3.07 -23.92
CA ASP A 273 -33.41 -2.31 -23.96
C ASP A 273 -34.59 -3.11 -23.35
N ALA A 274 -35.76 -2.51 -23.30
CA ALA A 274 -36.96 -3.14 -22.78
C ALA A 274 -37.40 -4.42 -23.51
N ASN A 275 -36.91 -4.65 -24.73
CA ASN A 275 -37.19 -5.82 -25.54
C ASN A 275 -36.08 -6.88 -25.46
N GLY A 276 -35.06 -6.66 -24.63
CA GLY A 276 -33.92 -7.58 -24.50
C GLY A 276 -32.88 -7.44 -25.61
N LYS A 277 -32.94 -6.41 -26.43
CA LYS A 277 -31.95 -6.12 -27.48
C LYS A 277 -30.79 -5.35 -26.88
N GLN A 278 -29.56 -5.74 -27.28
CA GLN A 278 -28.34 -5.08 -26.86
C GLN A 278 -28.33 -3.61 -27.33
N ILE A 279 -28.04 -2.70 -26.38
CA ILE A 279 -27.82 -1.28 -26.65
C ILE A 279 -26.35 -1.09 -26.98
N SER A 280 -26.07 -0.31 -28.03
CA SER A 280 -24.72 0.12 -28.39
C SER A 280 -24.56 1.59 -28.05
N TYR A 281 -23.51 1.93 -27.33
CA TYR A 281 -23.15 3.31 -26.99
C TYR A 281 -21.86 3.69 -27.70
N ASP A 282 -21.76 4.95 -28.09
CA ASP A 282 -20.49 5.50 -28.49
C ASP A 282 -19.50 5.48 -27.32
N ARG A 283 -18.21 5.36 -27.62
CA ARG A 283 -17.17 5.28 -26.58
C ARG A 283 -17.15 6.52 -25.69
N SER A 284 -17.49 7.68 -26.23
CA SER A 284 -17.54 8.94 -25.49
C SER A 284 -18.84 9.18 -24.76
N TYR A 285 -19.83 8.30 -24.94
CA TYR A 285 -21.17 8.51 -24.36
C TYR A 285 -21.14 8.68 -22.85
N ASN A 286 -21.67 9.79 -22.40
CA ASN A 286 -21.86 10.12 -20.99
C ASN A 286 -23.32 10.56 -20.75
N PRO A 287 -24.12 9.81 -19.98
CA PRO A 287 -25.52 10.13 -19.73
C PRO A 287 -25.72 11.31 -18.79
N ASN A 288 -24.68 11.69 -18.02
CA ASN A 288 -24.84 12.67 -16.96
C ASN A 288 -24.75 14.11 -17.49
N PRO A 289 -25.53 15.03 -16.88
CA PRO A 289 -25.50 16.43 -17.22
C PRO A 289 -24.24 17.14 -16.69
N ASP A 290 -23.96 18.32 -17.23
CA ASP A 290 -22.79 19.14 -16.90
C ASP A 290 -22.74 19.57 -15.42
N TRP A 291 -23.89 19.65 -14.77
CA TRP A 291 -23.98 20.04 -13.37
C TRP A 291 -23.78 18.88 -12.39
N ALA A 292 -23.70 17.63 -12.87
CA ALA A 292 -23.39 16.49 -12.04
C ALA A 292 -21.95 16.58 -11.53
N HIS A 293 -21.74 16.51 -10.26
CA HIS A 293 -20.41 16.54 -9.65
C HIS A 293 -20.33 15.63 -8.42
N TRP A 294 -19.12 15.24 -8.11
CA TRP A 294 -18.82 14.46 -6.92
C TRP A 294 -17.48 14.89 -6.33
N ASP A 295 -17.50 16.03 -5.65
CA ASP A 295 -16.31 16.61 -5.06
C ASP A 295 -15.86 15.80 -3.85
N ASN A 296 -14.59 15.52 -3.80
CA ASN A 296 -13.96 14.83 -2.67
C ASN A 296 -12.85 15.72 -2.11
N GLU A 297 -12.83 15.88 -0.79
CA GLU A 297 -11.74 16.52 -0.06
C GLU A 297 -11.26 15.58 1.02
N THR A 298 -9.95 15.34 1.08
CA THR A 298 -9.31 14.52 2.10
C THR A 298 -8.26 15.35 2.82
N GLN A 299 -8.36 15.41 4.14
CA GLN A 299 -7.37 16.05 5.02
C GLN A 299 -6.75 14.99 5.92
N ASN A 300 -5.46 15.00 6.05
CA ASN A 300 -4.73 14.09 6.91
C ASN A 300 -3.71 14.86 7.75
N ALA A 301 -3.76 14.66 9.07
CA ALA A 301 -2.75 15.18 10.00
C ALA A 301 -2.15 14.02 10.79
N PHE A 302 -0.85 14.02 10.99
CA PHE A 302 -0.20 12.96 11.76
C PHE A 302 0.94 13.48 12.62
N VAL A 303 1.21 12.72 13.70
CA VAL A 303 2.39 12.87 14.55
C VAL A 303 2.99 11.49 14.79
N GLU A 304 4.28 11.36 14.61
CA GLU A 304 5.03 10.13 14.80
C GLU A 304 6.23 10.37 15.71
N LEU A 305 6.38 9.58 16.75
CA LEU A 305 7.54 9.57 17.62
C LEU A 305 8.26 8.24 17.45
N LYS A 306 9.51 8.29 17.02
CA LYS A 306 10.42 7.14 16.98
C LYS A 306 11.44 7.28 18.10
N GLN A 307 11.58 6.21 18.91
CA GLN A 307 12.54 6.14 20.00
C GLN A 307 13.40 4.89 19.86
N LYS A 308 14.71 5.09 19.70
CA LYS A 308 15.69 4.02 19.87
C LYS A 308 15.94 3.86 21.37
N ILE A 309 15.51 2.73 21.94
CA ILE A 309 15.69 2.43 23.37
C ILE A 309 17.08 1.85 23.59
N ASN A 310 17.49 0.89 22.74
CA ASN A 310 18.82 0.29 22.68
C ASN A 310 19.05 -0.34 21.30
N ASP A 311 20.09 -1.11 21.12
CA ASP A 311 20.39 -1.74 19.81
C ASP A 311 19.42 -2.86 19.42
N GLN A 312 18.61 -3.36 20.35
CA GLN A 312 17.62 -4.42 20.13
C GLN A 312 16.18 -3.91 20.10
N TRP A 313 15.92 -2.76 20.74
CA TRP A 313 14.57 -2.25 20.92
C TRP A 313 14.40 -0.85 20.35
N ASN A 314 13.43 -0.72 19.45
CA ASN A 314 12.93 0.53 18.95
C ASN A 314 11.42 0.62 19.20
N ALA A 315 10.95 1.77 19.62
CA ALA A 315 9.53 2.06 19.76
C ALA A 315 9.11 3.09 18.72
N LYS A 316 7.92 2.90 18.16
CA LYS A 316 7.26 3.85 17.26
C LYS A 316 5.84 4.08 17.78
N LEU A 317 5.49 5.34 18.01
CA LEU A 317 4.13 5.75 18.33
C LEU A 317 3.66 6.69 17.21
N THR A 318 2.49 6.40 16.66
CA THR A 318 1.90 7.22 15.59
C THR A 318 0.46 7.58 15.97
N TYR A 319 0.13 8.86 15.87
CA TYR A 319 -1.24 9.35 15.87
C TYR A 319 -1.56 9.88 14.49
N ASN A 320 -2.71 9.49 13.94
CA ASN A 320 -3.15 9.89 12.61
C ASN A 320 -4.62 10.34 12.67
N TYR A 321 -4.91 11.49 12.10
CA TYR A 321 -6.26 12.03 11.93
C TYR A 321 -6.58 12.13 10.45
N LEU A 322 -7.70 11.56 10.04
CA LEU A 322 -8.20 11.59 8.67
C LEU A 322 -9.61 12.16 8.67
N ASP A 323 -9.85 13.17 7.85
CA ASP A 323 -11.17 13.72 7.55
C ASP A 323 -11.41 13.67 6.04
N THR A 324 -12.55 13.12 5.64
CA THR A 324 -12.94 13.04 4.23
C THR A 324 -14.33 13.61 4.06
N LYS A 325 -14.46 14.59 3.17
CA LYS A 325 -15.73 15.23 2.83
C LYS A 325 -16.11 14.91 1.40
N HIS A 326 -17.39 14.65 1.21
CA HIS A 326 -17.98 14.42 -0.09
C HIS A 326 -19.11 15.42 -0.31
N ASN A 327 -19.13 16.03 -1.49
CA ASN A 327 -20.21 16.88 -1.93
C ASN A 327 -20.64 16.43 -3.34
N SER A 328 -21.86 15.96 -3.50
CA SER A 328 -22.36 15.42 -4.76
C SER A 328 -23.72 15.98 -5.13
N ARG A 329 -23.94 16.10 -6.42
CA ARG A 329 -25.24 16.55 -6.97
C ARG A 329 -25.55 15.79 -8.25
#